data_5a9764c7f80b5709c7653338d2f1b946
#
_entry.id   5a9764c7f80b5709c7653338d2f1b946
#
_cell.length_a   1.000
_cell.length_b   1.000
_cell.length_c   1.000
_cell.angle_alpha   90.00
_cell.angle_beta   90.00
_cell.angle_gamma   90.00
#
_symmetry.space_group_name_H-M   'P 1'
#
loop_
_entity.id
_entity.type
_entity.pdbx_description
1 polymer ?
#
loop_
_entity_poly.entity_id
_entity_poly.type
_entity_poly.pdbx_seq_one_letter_code
_entity_poly.pdbx_strand_id
1 'polypeptide(L)'
;MMPPASLAAAGRWRGLLAWSPSPAIRASLGLHAGGLLAMAAEPGCWQEALSALGANHLALAGCMHPRCRLLGPVLTRLGGAEPRIALTFDDGPDPEVTPQVLDLLDAWGAKASFFVIGERAARHPALLREMLRRGHGVENHTHRHPLGFAAFGPGAMLREIETAQAAIGDACGQAPRLFRPPAGLRSPLLDPVLSLAGLSLVAWTRRGYDTVSPHPGRVLARLSRGLGPGDVLLLHDGRSAWGYAGRAVVLDVLPVLLGRIAAAGLSAVALPPAEEALCDASATAGPAGAAASRAPAAYASR
;
A
#
# COMPACT_ATOMS: atom_id res chain seq x y z
N MET A 1 -26.93 -6.50 8.26
CA MET A 1 -27.76 -7.07 7.17
C MET A 1 -26.83 -7.25 5.97
N MET A 2 -26.41 -8.47 5.65
CA MET A 2 -25.56 -8.74 4.48
C MET A 2 -26.36 -8.41 3.20
N PRO A 3 -25.74 -7.74 2.19
CA PRO A 3 -26.41 -7.57 0.92
C PRO A 3 -26.65 -8.95 0.29
N PRO A 4 -27.76 -9.14 -0.45
CA PRO A 4 -28.06 -10.42 -1.08
C PRO A 4 -26.91 -10.80 -2.04
N ALA A 5 -26.58 -12.09 -2.09
CA ALA A 5 -25.45 -12.65 -2.86
C ALA A 5 -25.40 -12.20 -4.33
N SER A 6 -26.54 -11.82 -4.91
CA SER A 6 -26.67 -11.28 -6.27
C SER A 6 -26.06 -9.89 -6.45
N LEU A 7 -26.16 -9.00 -5.44
CA LEU A 7 -25.57 -7.65 -5.50
C LEU A 7 -24.05 -7.69 -5.32
N ALA A 8 -23.55 -8.56 -4.47
CA ALA A 8 -22.13 -8.79 -4.30
C ALA A 8 -21.48 -9.40 -5.58
N ALA A 9 -22.19 -10.32 -6.25
CA ALA A 9 -21.77 -10.87 -7.54
C ALA A 9 -21.74 -9.80 -8.65
N ALA A 10 -22.76 -8.96 -8.75
CA ALA A 10 -22.81 -7.88 -9.75
C ALA A 10 -21.70 -6.83 -9.54
N GLY A 11 -21.36 -6.51 -8.30
CA GLY A 11 -20.23 -5.64 -7.98
C GLY A 11 -18.88 -6.22 -8.43
N ARG A 12 -18.67 -7.52 -8.23
CA ARG A 12 -17.46 -8.23 -8.66
C ARG A 12 -17.26 -8.20 -10.18
N TRP A 13 -18.32 -8.47 -10.95
CA TRP A 13 -18.22 -8.40 -12.42
C TRP A 13 -17.91 -6.99 -12.92
N ARG A 14 -18.45 -5.95 -12.28
CA ARG A 14 -18.12 -4.55 -12.61
C ARG A 14 -16.65 -4.23 -12.34
N GLY A 15 -16.09 -4.69 -11.22
CA GLY A 15 -14.67 -4.53 -10.89
C GLY A 15 -13.76 -5.20 -11.92
N LEU A 16 -14.08 -6.43 -12.34
CA LEU A 16 -13.31 -7.14 -13.36
C LEU A 16 -13.41 -6.48 -14.72
N LEU A 17 -14.59 -6.00 -15.13
CA LEU A 17 -14.79 -5.30 -16.41
C LEU A 17 -14.09 -3.94 -16.43
N ALA A 18 -13.90 -3.29 -15.28
CA ALA A 18 -13.17 -2.04 -15.13
C ALA A 18 -11.65 -2.26 -15.06
N TRP A 19 -11.18 -3.48 -14.77
CA TRP A 19 -9.76 -3.77 -14.68
C TRP A 19 -9.08 -3.72 -16.05
N SER A 20 -8.01 -2.95 -16.15
CA SER A 20 -7.15 -2.89 -17.33
C SER A 20 -5.76 -3.42 -16.99
N PRO A 21 -5.33 -4.54 -17.61
CA PRO A 21 -4.00 -5.08 -17.37
C PRO A 21 -2.92 -4.04 -17.67
N SER A 22 -1.91 -3.98 -16.80
CA SER A 22 -0.75 -3.12 -17.02
C SER A 22 -0.01 -3.50 -18.31
N PRO A 23 0.79 -2.59 -18.91
CA PRO A 23 1.58 -2.91 -20.11
C PRO A 23 2.47 -4.15 -19.93
N ALA A 24 3.07 -4.34 -18.76
CA ALA A 24 3.90 -5.51 -18.48
C ALA A 24 3.08 -6.81 -18.45
N ILE A 25 1.88 -6.79 -17.88
CA ILE A 25 0.98 -7.96 -17.87
C ILE A 25 0.49 -8.25 -19.30
N ARG A 26 0.13 -7.23 -20.09
CA ARG A 26 -0.25 -7.42 -21.51
C ARG A 26 0.87 -8.01 -22.33
N ALA A 27 2.10 -7.51 -22.16
CA ALA A 27 3.28 -8.05 -22.85
C ALA A 27 3.52 -9.51 -22.46
N SER A 28 3.41 -9.84 -21.16
CA SER A 28 3.54 -11.21 -20.66
C SER A 28 2.49 -12.15 -21.25
N LEU A 29 1.21 -11.75 -21.28
CA LEU A 29 0.13 -12.53 -21.90
C LEU A 29 0.39 -12.74 -23.40
N GLY A 30 0.82 -11.69 -24.10
CA GLY A 30 1.19 -11.79 -25.52
C GLY A 30 2.35 -12.75 -25.77
N LEU A 31 3.38 -12.73 -24.92
CA LEU A 31 4.51 -13.64 -25.01
C LEU A 31 4.09 -15.11 -24.78
N HIS A 32 3.19 -15.37 -23.83
CA HIS A 32 2.66 -16.72 -23.61
C HIS A 32 1.85 -17.20 -24.81
N ALA A 33 0.94 -16.38 -25.32
CA ALA A 33 0.14 -16.72 -26.48
C ALA A 33 1.03 -16.93 -27.74
N GLY A 34 1.98 -16.03 -27.98
CA GLY A 34 2.93 -16.14 -29.08
C GLY A 34 3.82 -17.37 -29.00
N GLY A 35 4.34 -17.68 -27.79
CA GLY A 35 5.14 -18.87 -27.56
C GLY A 35 4.37 -20.18 -27.80
N LEU A 36 3.10 -20.25 -27.35
CA LEU A 36 2.24 -21.40 -27.62
C LEU A 36 1.95 -21.55 -29.11
N LEU A 37 1.65 -20.47 -29.83
CA LEU A 37 1.41 -20.49 -31.27
C LEU A 37 2.66 -20.88 -32.04
N ALA A 38 3.83 -20.37 -31.66
CA ALA A 38 5.11 -20.73 -32.30
C ALA A 38 5.42 -22.21 -32.12
N MET A 39 5.27 -22.76 -30.92
CA MET A 39 5.48 -24.20 -30.68
C MET A 39 4.46 -25.07 -31.40
N ALA A 40 3.24 -24.60 -31.60
CA ALA A 40 2.24 -25.34 -32.40
C ALA A 40 2.55 -25.32 -33.92
N ALA A 41 3.11 -24.21 -34.42
CA ALA A 41 3.47 -24.08 -35.84
C ALA A 41 4.81 -24.75 -36.17
N GLU A 42 5.80 -24.63 -35.28
CA GLU A 42 7.16 -25.16 -35.44
C GLU A 42 7.60 -25.82 -34.13
N PRO A 43 7.32 -27.10 -33.89
CA PRO A 43 7.65 -27.79 -32.62
C PRO A 43 9.14 -27.74 -32.27
N GLY A 44 10.03 -27.55 -33.25
CA GLY A 44 11.47 -27.44 -32.99
C GLY A 44 11.88 -26.22 -32.18
N CYS A 45 11.05 -25.16 -32.07
CA CYS A 45 11.36 -23.91 -31.36
C CYS A 45 11.02 -23.94 -29.86
N TRP A 46 10.76 -25.12 -29.26
CA TRP A 46 10.33 -25.21 -27.86
C TRP A 46 11.37 -24.66 -26.85
N GLN A 47 12.67 -24.79 -27.15
CA GLN A 47 13.75 -24.31 -26.25
C GLN A 47 13.77 -22.79 -26.22
N GLU A 48 13.64 -22.11 -27.33
CA GLU A 48 13.56 -20.67 -27.46
C GLU A 48 12.31 -20.12 -26.77
N ALA A 49 11.17 -20.77 -27.02
CA ALA A 49 9.90 -20.39 -26.40
C ALA A 49 9.97 -20.52 -24.86
N LEU A 50 10.46 -21.63 -24.31
CA LEU A 50 10.63 -21.82 -22.89
C LEU A 50 11.67 -20.87 -22.30
N SER A 51 12.76 -20.58 -23.01
CA SER A 51 13.75 -19.62 -22.56
C SER A 51 13.17 -18.21 -22.46
N ALA A 52 12.41 -17.79 -23.45
CA ALA A 52 11.71 -16.49 -23.44
C ALA A 52 10.68 -16.41 -22.30
N LEU A 53 9.90 -17.46 -22.08
CA LEU A 53 8.95 -17.54 -20.96
C LEU A 53 9.65 -17.53 -19.60
N GLY A 54 10.77 -18.25 -19.47
CA GLY A 54 11.58 -18.23 -18.26
C GLY A 54 12.13 -16.83 -17.94
N ALA A 55 12.68 -16.14 -18.93
CA ALA A 55 13.14 -14.76 -18.78
C ALA A 55 12.00 -13.81 -18.39
N ASN A 56 10.81 -13.96 -18.99
CA ASN A 56 9.62 -13.19 -18.61
C ASN A 56 9.21 -13.42 -17.14
N HIS A 57 9.20 -14.68 -16.69
CA HIS A 57 8.85 -14.96 -15.29
C HIS A 57 9.89 -14.40 -14.30
N LEU A 58 11.17 -14.44 -14.64
CA LEU A 58 12.22 -13.80 -13.83
C LEU A 58 12.05 -12.28 -13.79
N ALA A 59 11.70 -11.65 -14.92
CA ALA A 59 11.40 -10.22 -14.95
C ALA A 59 10.18 -9.87 -14.09
N LEU A 60 9.09 -10.64 -14.18
CA LEU A 60 7.90 -10.47 -13.34
C LEU A 60 8.21 -10.69 -11.85
N ALA A 61 9.05 -11.68 -11.52
CA ALA A 61 9.51 -11.88 -10.14
C ALA A 61 10.29 -10.67 -9.60
N GLY A 62 11.15 -10.05 -10.42
CA GLY A 62 11.82 -8.78 -10.08
C GLY A 62 10.83 -7.64 -9.84
N CYS A 63 9.67 -7.67 -10.46
CA CYS A 63 8.60 -6.68 -10.27
C CYS A 63 7.76 -6.91 -8.99
N MET A 64 7.96 -7.98 -8.24
CA MET A 64 7.22 -8.24 -6.99
C MET A 64 7.60 -7.28 -5.85
N HIS A 65 8.57 -6.40 -6.08
CA HIS A 65 8.95 -5.35 -5.13
C HIS A 65 7.74 -4.42 -4.81
N PRO A 66 7.53 -4.03 -3.54
CA PRO A 66 6.34 -3.28 -3.10
C PRO A 66 6.05 -2.00 -3.89
N ARG A 67 7.07 -1.31 -4.36
CA ARG A 67 6.95 -0.02 -5.09
C ARG A 67 7.00 -0.15 -6.62
N CYS A 68 7.04 -1.36 -7.15
CA CYS A 68 7.05 -1.56 -8.60
C CYS A 68 5.68 -1.23 -9.19
N ARG A 69 5.62 -0.30 -10.15
CA ARG A 69 4.38 0.09 -10.83
C ARG A 69 4.09 -0.70 -12.10
N LEU A 70 5.01 -1.56 -12.53
CA LEU A 70 4.86 -2.34 -13.76
C LEU A 70 3.75 -3.40 -13.66
N LEU A 71 3.42 -3.86 -12.45
CA LEU A 71 2.35 -4.84 -12.22
C LEU A 71 0.97 -4.21 -11.99
N GLY A 72 0.83 -2.89 -12.09
CA GLY A 72 -0.42 -2.16 -11.85
C GLY A 72 -0.24 -0.97 -10.91
N PRO A 73 -1.30 -0.20 -10.63
CA PRO A 73 -1.23 0.98 -9.79
C PRO A 73 -0.85 0.65 -8.34
N VAL A 74 -0.14 1.55 -7.70
CA VAL A 74 0.20 1.47 -6.28
C VAL A 74 0.41 2.87 -5.72
N LEU A 75 -0.24 3.16 -4.61
CA LEU A 75 -0.03 4.38 -3.85
C LEU A 75 1.27 4.24 -3.04
N THR A 76 2.29 4.99 -3.39
CA THR A 76 3.60 5.00 -2.71
C THR A 76 3.90 6.31 -2.03
N ARG A 77 3.18 7.39 -2.40
CA ARG A 77 3.40 8.76 -1.92
C ARG A 77 2.06 9.52 -1.99
N LEU A 78 1.81 10.41 -1.03
CA LEU A 78 0.68 11.34 -1.13
C LEU A 78 0.91 12.32 -2.27
N GLY A 79 -0.15 12.69 -2.98
CA GLY A 79 -0.16 13.79 -3.93
C GLY A 79 -0.32 15.15 -3.25
N GLY A 80 -0.28 16.22 -4.09
CA GLY A 80 -0.47 17.59 -3.64
C GLY A 80 0.79 18.27 -3.11
N ALA A 81 0.70 19.60 -2.97
CA ALA A 81 1.81 20.45 -2.50
C ALA A 81 1.81 20.69 -0.99
N GLU A 82 0.82 20.16 -0.27
CA GLU A 82 0.70 20.37 1.17
C GLU A 82 1.84 19.70 1.94
N PRO A 83 2.35 20.33 3.01
CA PRO A 83 3.44 19.79 3.82
C PRO A 83 2.96 18.69 4.76
N ARG A 84 2.45 17.59 4.19
CA ARG A 84 1.90 16.44 4.94
C ARG A 84 2.61 15.14 4.57
N ILE A 85 2.64 14.22 5.52
CA ILE A 85 3.09 12.83 5.35
C ILE A 85 2.00 11.88 5.83
N ALA A 86 1.97 10.64 5.33
CA ALA A 86 1.12 9.61 5.90
C ALA A 86 1.91 8.73 6.87
N LEU A 87 1.38 8.56 8.09
CA LEU A 87 1.81 7.51 9.00
C LEU A 87 0.96 6.27 8.77
N THR A 88 1.61 5.11 8.64
CA THR A 88 0.90 3.83 8.49
C THR A 88 1.48 2.78 9.42
N PHE A 89 0.58 1.97 10.00
CA PHE A 89 0.91 0.87 10.89
C PHE A 89 0.34 -0.44 10.34
N ASP A 90 1.13 -1.51 10.37
CA ASP A 90 0.73 -2.83 9.92
C ASP A 90 0.65 -3.82 11.09
N ASP A 91 0.03 -4.97 10.84
CA ASP A 91 -0.05 -6.14 11.72
C ASP A 91 -0.94 -6.00 12.97
N GLY A 92 -1.51 -4.83 13.26
CA GLY A 92 -2.43 -4.62 14.37
C GLY A 92 -3.84 -5.24 14.19
N PRO A 93 -4.76 -4.96 15.12
CA PRO A 93 -4.50 -4.34 16.40
C PRO A 93 -3.79 -5.27 17.38
N ASP A 94 -2.98 -4.69 18.25
CA ASP A 94 -2.38 -5.35 19.41
C ASP A 94 -2.95 -4.73 20.68
N PRO A 95 -3.52 -5.52 21.63
CA PRO A 95 -4.24 -4.97 22.77
C PRO A 95 -3.35 -4.18 23.75
N GLU A 96 -2.03 -4.40 23.74
CA GLU A 96 -1.08 -3.70 24.62
C GLU A 96 -0.41 -2.51 23.92
N VAL A 97 -0.06 -2.67 22.65
CA VAL A 97 0.72 -1.67 21.89
C VAL A 97 -0.17 -0.63 21.22
N THR A 98 -1.24 -1.07 20.57
CA THR A 98 -2.11 -0.16 19.79
C THR A 98 -2.70 0.98 20.61
N PRO A 99 -3.23 0.78 21.84
CA PRO A 99 -3.73 1.89 22.66
C PRO A 99 -2.66 2.96 22.93
N GLN A 100 -1.43 2.54 23.25
CA GLN A 100 -0.33 3.45 23.51
C GLN A 100 0.09 4.22 22.24
N VAL A 101 0.05 3.57 21.06
CA VAL A 101 0.28 4.25 19.77
C VAL A 101 -0.78 5.33 19.54
N LEU A 102 -2.06 5.02 19.79
CA LEU A 102 -3.16 5.98 19.67
C LEU A 102 -3.00 7.18 20.60
N ASP A 103 -2.62 6.94 21.85
CA ASP A 103 -2.39 8.01 22.83
C ASP A 103 -1.22 8.91 22.42
N LEU A 104 -0.13 8.34 21.90
CA LEU A 104 0.98 9.09 21.34
C LEU A 104 0.58 9.93 20.12
N LEU A 105 -0.24 9.39 19.23
CA LEU A 105 -0.74 10.13 18.06
C LEU A 105 -1.63 11.31 18.49
N ASP A 106 -2.52 11.10 19.45
CA ASP A 106 -3.39 12.17 19.97
C ASP A 106 -2.60 13.28 20.64
N ALA A 107 -1.56 12.95 21.42
CA ALA A 107 -0.69 13.93 22.08
C ALA A 107 0.00 14.90 21.10
N TRP A 108 0.15 14.48 19.83
CA TRP A 108 0.75 15.29 18.76
C TRP A 108 -0.28 15.81 17.73
N GLY A 109 -1.57 15.58 17.94
CA GLY A 109 -2.62 15.89 16.95
C GLY A 109 -2.45 15.16 15.63
N ALA A 110 -1.69 14.05 15.62
CA ALA A 110 -1.36 13.28 14.43
C ALA A 110 -2.47 12.26 14.09
N LYS A 111 -2.64 11.97 12.79
CA LYS A 111 -3.53 10.90 12.33
C LYS A 111 -2.73 9.87 11.52
N ALA A 112 -3.24 8.64 11.47
CA ALA A 112 -2.57 7.52 10.83
C ALA A 112 -3.58 6.56 10.20
N SER A 113 -3.12 5.66 9.32
CA SER A 113 -3.89 4.53 8.82
C SER A 113 -3.30 3.21 9.32
N PHE A 114 -4.17 2.33 9.81
CA PHE A 114 -3.82 1.03 10.37
C PHE A 114 -4.26 -0.07 9.41
N PHE A 115 -3.31 -0.82 8.86
CA PHE A 115 -3.55 -2.00 8.05
C PHE A 115 -3.65 -3.21 8.98
N VAL A 116 -4.89 -3.57 9.33
CA VAL A 116 -5.17 -4.54 10.38
C VAL A 116 -5.34 -5.95 9.82
N ILE A 117 -4.91 -6.94 10.60
CA ILE A 117 -5.13 -8.36 10.32
C ILE A 117 -6.56 -8.72 10.72
N GLY A 118 -7.35 -9.31 9.82
CA GLY A 118 -8.77 -9.61 10.04
C GLY A 118 -9.06 -10.46 11.27
N GLU A 119 -8.24 -11.48 11.56
CA GLU A 119 -8.37 -12.28 12.79
C GLU A 119 -8.16 -11.45 14.06
N ARG A 120 -7.26 -10.47 14.03
CA ARG A 120 -7.02 -9.56 15.17
C ARG A 120 -8.15 -8.56 15.30
N ALA A 121 -8.65 -8.05 14.16
CA ALA A 121 -9.81 -7.18 14.11
C ALA A 121 -11.04 -7.83 14.75
N ALA A 122 -11.33 -9.09 14.41
CA ALA A 122 -12.44 -9.85 14.99
C ALA A 122 -12.30 -10.07 16.51
N ARG A 123 -11.06 -10.23 17.01
CA ARG A 123 -10.79 -10.40 18.45
C ARG A 123 -10.86 -9.10 19.26
N HIS A 124 -10.58 -7.97 18.61
CA HIS A 124 -10.47 -6.66 19.29
C HIS A 124 -11.32 -5.56 18.63
N PRO A 125 -12.65 -5.79 18.43
CA PRO A 125 -13.51 -4.84 17.69
C PRO A 125 -13.61 -3.47 18.37
N ALA A 126 -13.43 -3.40 19.69
CA ALA A 126 -13.43 -2.13 20.42
C ALA A 126 -12.25 -1.24 20.02
N LEU A 127 -11.06 -1.82 19.76
CA LEU A 127 -9.89 -1.05 19.30
C LEU A 127 -10.09 -0.46 17.91
N LEU A 128 -10.73 -1.18 16.98
CA LEU A 128 -11.03 -0.64 15.66
C LEU A 128 -11.99 0.53 15.73
N ARG A 129 -13.05 0.41 16.54
CA ARG A 129 -13.99 1.53 16.77
C ARG A 129 -13.29 2.73 17.41
N GLU A 130 -12.35 2.49 18.31
CA GLU A 130 -11.56 3.55 18.95
C GLU A 130 -10.63 4.25 17.94
N MET A 131 -9.95 3.49 17.06
CA MET A 131 -9.16 4.06 15.96
C MET A 131 -10.00 5.01 15.11
N LEU A 132 -11.18 4.57 14.65
CA LEU A 132 -12.09 5.39 13.85
C LEU A 132 -12.61 6.61 14.62
N ARG A 133 -12.99 6.45 15.89
CA ARG A 133 -13.46 7.54 16.75
C ARG A 133 -12.39 8.63 16.93
N ARG A 134 -11.12 8.25 16.98
CA ARG A 134 -9.98 9.17 17.06
C ARG A 134 -9.56 9.73 15.69
N GLY A 135 -10.28 9.40 14.59
CA GLY A 135 -10.04 9.93 13.24
C GLY A 135 -8.91 9.26 12.49
N HIS A 136 -8.56 8.03 12.84
CA HIS A 136 -7.61 7.21 12.10
C HIS A 136 -8.32 6.36 11.03
N GLY A 137 -7.58 5.95 9.99
CA GLY A 137 -8.04 4.99 9.00
C GLY A 137 -7.83 3.54 9.47
N VAL A 138 -8.77 2.65 9.11
CA VAL A 138 -8.65 1.21 9.35
C VAL A 138 -8.76 0.49 8.01
N GLU A 139 -7.69 -0.22 7.63
CA GLU A 139 -7.48 -0.75 6.29
C GLU A 139 -7.13 -2.25 6.32
N ASN A 140 -7.15 -2.92 5.17
CA ASN A 140 -7.03 -4.37 5.07
C ASN A 140 -5.59 -4.86 4.94
N HIS A 141 -5.16 -5.80 5.83
CA HIS A 141 -3.86 -6.47 5.79
C HIS A 141 -3.97 -8.00 5.71
N THR A 142 -4.94 -8.53 4.93
CA THR A 142 -5.34 -9.95 4.87
C THR A 142 -6.00 -10.45 6.16
N HIS A 143 -6.56 -11.66 6.12
CA HIS A 143 -7.25 -12.21 7.29
C HIS A 143 -6.30 -12.82 8.31
N ARG A 144 -5.30 -13.61 7.87
CA ARG A 144 -4.36 -14.37 8.73
C ARG A 144 -2.91 -13.94 8.58
N HIS A 145 -2.61 -13.02 7.68
CA HIS A 145 -1.24 -12.60 7.38
C HIS A 145 -0.32 -13.76 6.94
N PRO A 146 -0.69 -14.56 5.91
CA PRO A 146 0.15 -15.66 5.46
C PRO A 146 1.42 -15.12 4.77
N LEU A 147 2.60 -15.54 5.23
CA LEU A 147 3.88 -15.08 4.68
C LEU A 147 4.03 -15.42 3.18
N GLY A 148 3.41 -16.53 2.74
CA GLY A 148 3.40 -16.94 1.34
C GLY A 148 2.30 -16.30 0.49
N PHE A 149 1.62 -15.25 0.95
CA PHE A 149 0.49 -14.62 0.24
C PHE A 149 0.79 -14.31 -1.23
N ALA A 150 1.97 -13.79 -1.53
CA ALA A 150 2.35 -13.44 -2.89
C ALA A 150 2.45 -14.64 -3.86
N ALA A 151 2.54 -15.86 -3.34
CA ALA A 151 2.55 -17.10 -4.12
C ALA A 151 1.16 -17.76 -4.22
N PHE A 152 0.14 -17.18 -3.61
CA PHE A 152 -1.22 -17.72 -3.71
C PHE A 152 -1.80 -17.53 -5.11
N GLY A 153 -2.67 -18.46 -5.52
CA GLY A 153 -3.52 -18.26 -6.69
C GLY A 153 -4.65 -17.23 -6.40
N PRO A 154 -5.27 -16.65 -7.45
CA PRO A 154 -6.24 -15.56 -7.31
C PRO A 154 -7.38 -15.86 -6.34
N GLY A 155 -7.93 -17.08 -6.39
CA GLY A 155 -9.03 -17.48 -5.48
C GLY A 155 -8.63 -17.54 -4.01
N ALA A 156 -7.37 -17.93 -3.69
CA ALA A 156 -6.88 -17.93 -2.33
C ALA A 156 -6.59 -16.51 -1.83
N MET A 157 -6.02 -15.65 -2.69
CA MET A 157 -5.84 -14.22 -2.40
C MET A 157 -7.18 -13.54 -2.10
N LEU A 158 -8.16 -13.74 -2.97
CA LEU A 158 -9.49 -13.14 -2.83
C LEU A 158 -10.16 -13.57 -1.52
N ARG A 159 -10.09 -14.87 -1.15
CA ARG A 159 -10.64 -15.35 0.13
C ARG A 159 -9.99 -14.67 1.34
N GLU A 160 -8.67 -14.55 1.38
CA GLU A 160 -7.96 -13.86 2.48
C GLU A 160 -8.38 -12.39 2.58
N ILE A 161 -8.54 -11.71 1.44
CA ILE A 161 -8.94 -10.31 1.39
C ILE A 161 -10.40 -10.13 1.80
N GLU A 162 -11.33 -10.89 1.21
CA GLU A 162 -12.78 -10.78 1.48
C GLU A 162 -13.12 -11.18 2.93
N THR A 163 -12.45 -12.21 3.47
CA THR A 163 -12.64 -12.60 4.87
C THR A 163 -12.18 -11.48 5.81
N ALA A 164 -11.06 -10.81 5.51
CA ALA A 164 -10.63 -9.64 6.28
C ALA A 164 -11.60 -8.47 6.13
N GLN A 165 -12.09 -8.17 4.89
CA GLN A 165 -13.09 -7.13 4.66
C GLN A 165 -14.34 -7.33 5.53
N ALA A 166 -14.87 -8.55 5.56
CA ALA A 166 -16.03 -8.89 6.39
C ALA A 166 -15.72 -8.71 7.88
N ALA A 167 -14.60 -9.29 8.36
CA ALA A 167 -14.22 -9.21 9.77
C ALA A 167 -14.01 -7.77 10.26
N ILE A 168 -13.38 -6.91 9.44
CA ILE A 168 -13.15 -5.50 9.77
C ILE A 168 -14.47 -4.73 9.71
N GLY A 169 -15.27 -4.92 8.65
CA GLY A 169 -16.56 -4.26 8.51
C GLY A 169 -17.52 -4.60 9.66
N ASP A 170 -17.59 -5.86 10.06
CA ASP A 170 -18.41 -6.32 11.20
C ASP A 170 -17.90 -5.74 12.54
N ALA A 171 -16.58 -5.60 12.69
CA ALA A 171 -15.96 -5.09 13.91
C ALA A 171 -16.19 -3.59 14.13
N CYS A 172 -16.15 -2.77 13.08
CA CYS A 172 -16.15 -1.31 13.21
C CYS A 172 -17.22 -0.58 12.37
N GLY A 173 -18.01 -1.27 11.56
CA GLY A 173 -19.09 -0.68 10.75
C GLY A 173 -18.59 0.03 9.48
N GLN A 174 -17.29 -0.02 9.18
CA GLN A 174 -16.68 0.61 8.01
C GLN A 174 -15.85 -0.40 7.23
N ALA A 175 -16.13 -0.55 5.93
CA ALA A 175 -15.33 -1.41 5.06
C ALA A 175 -14.02 -0.71 4.65
N PRO A 176 -12.86 -1.38 4.72
CA PRO A 176 -11.59 -0.87 4.20
C PRO A 176 -11.68 -0.52 2.72
N ARG A 177 -10.89 0.47 2.30
CA ARG A 177 -10.73 0.88 0.89
C ARG A 177 -9.32 0.66 0.37
N LEU A 178 -8.37 0.51 1.28
CA LEU A 178 -6.97 0.31 0.97
C LEU A 178 -6.53 -1.09 1.41
N PHE A 179 -5.53 -1.59 0.70
CA PHE A 179 -4.95 -2.90 0.96
C PHE A 179 -3.43 -2.83 0.97
N ARG A 180 -2.81 -3.56 1.88
CA ARG A 180 -1.37 -3.80 1.88
C ARG A 180 -1.12 -5.29 2.03
N PRO A 181 -0.35 -5.95 1.12
CA PRO A 181 -0.05 -7.36 1.24
C PRO A 181 0.98 -7.65 2.33
N PRO A 182 0.96 -8.83 2.96
CA PRO A 182 2.02 -9.28 3.87
C PRO A 182 3.41 -9.12 3.28
N ALA A 183 4.36 -8.64 4.09
CA ALA A 183 5.73 -8.29 3.70
C ALA A 183 5.83 -7.23 2.57
N GLY A 184 4.71 -6.71 2.09
CA GLY A 184 4.61 -5.79 0.97
C GLY A 184 4.83 -6.45 -0.40
N LEU A 185 5.00 -7.76 -0.48
CA LEU A 185 5.28 -8.44 -1.74
C LEU A 185 4.05 -8.46 -2.65
N ARG A 186 4.25 -7.96 -3.88
CA ARG A 186 3.23 -7.98 -4.94
C ARG A 186 3.28 -9.28 -5.71
N SER A 187 2.10 -9.77 -6.09
CA SER A 187 1.99 -10.81 -7.11
C SER A 187 1.52 -10.19 -8.43
N PRO A 188 1.92 -10.71 -9.59
CA PRO A 188 1.31 -10.35 -10.88
C PRO A 188 -0.21 -10.56 -10.91
N LEU A 189 -0.73 -11.42 -10.04
CA LEU A 189 -2.15 -11.78 -9.95
C LEU A 189 -2.92 -10.89 -8.94
N LEU A 190 -2.24 -10.01 -8.19
CA LEU A 190 -2.86 -9.24 -7.11
C LEU A 190 -3.75 -8.11 -7.64
N ASP A 191 -3.31 -7.41 -8.68
CA ASP A 191 -4.04 -6.24 -9.21
C ASP A 191 -5.48 -6.56 -9.67
N PRO A 192 -5.75 -7.62 -10.48
CA PRO A 192 -7.12 -8.00 -10.80
C PRO A 192 -7.92 -8.45 -9.57
N VAL A 193 -7.29 -9.08 -8.58
CA VAL A 193 -7.97 -9.49 -7.35
C VAL A 193 -8.40 -8.28 -6.52
N LEU A 194 -7.55 -7.25 -6.42
CA LEU A 194 -7.90 -6.00 -5.74
C LEU A 194 -9.01 -5.24 -6.46
N SER A 195 -8.99 -5.23 -7.80
CA SER A 195 -10.08 -4.64 -8.61
C SER A 195 -11.42 -5.34 -8.33
N LEU A 196 -11.43 -6.67 -8.22
CA LEU A 196 -12.62 -7.44 -7.82
C LEU A 196 -13.11 -7.09 -6.41
N ALA A 197 -12.18 -6.86 -5.47
CA ALA A 197 -12.49 -6.53 -4.09
C ALA A 197 -12.80 -5.03 -3.88
N GLY A 198 -12.63 -4.18 -4.90
CA GLY A 198 -12.82 -2.72 -4.79
C GLY A 198 -11.77 -2.05 -3.91
N LEU A 199 -10.55 -2.57 -3.89
CA LEU A 199 -9.46 -2.10 -3.03
C LEU A 199 -8.30 -1.52 -3.85
N SER A 200 -7.63 -0.53 -3.27
CA SER A 200 -6.42 0.07 -3.84
C SER A 200 -5.17 -0.34 -3.06
N LEU A 201 -4.11 -0.67 -3.81
CA LEU A 201 -2.85 -1.11 -3.25
C LEU A 201 -2.04 0.06 -2.68
N VAL A 202 -1.53 -0.10 -1.46
CA VAL A 202 -0.65 0.88 -0.80
C VAL A 202 0.70 0.25 -0.47
N ALA A 203 1.77 0.97 -0.79
CA ALA A 203 3.12 0.70 -0.33
C ALA A 203 3.61 1.86 0.57
N TRP A 204 4.90 2.13 0.59
CA TRP A 204 5.54 3.15 1.42
C TRP A 204 6.73 3.77 0.72
N THR A 205 7.12 4.96 1.13
CA THR A 205 8.41 5.56 0.75
C THR A 205 9.52 5.14 1.69
N ARG A 206 9.20 4.97 2.99
CA ARG A 206 10.17 4.66 4.05
C ARG A 206 9.66 3.55 4.96
N ARG A 207 10.56 2.62 5.31
CA ARG A 207 10.30 1.53 6.24
C ARG A 207 11.35 1.51 7.35
N GLY A 208 10.90 1.42 8.60
CA GLY A 208 11.76 1.40 9.79
C GLY A 208 12.45 0.05 10.02
N TYR A 209 11.82 -1.05 9.59
CA TYR A 209 12.18 -2.43 9.98
C TYR A 209 12.07 -2.65 11.49
N ASP A 210 11.10 -2.04 12.10
CA ASP A 210 10.76 -2.09 13.52
C ASP A 210 10.23 -3.45 13.99
N THR A 211 9.87 -4.36 13.06
CA THR A 211 9.54 -5.77 13.38
C THR A 211 10.77 -6.64 13.65
N VAL A 212 11.95 -6.24 13.20
CA VAL A 212 13.19 -7.05 13.32
C VAL A 212 14.33 -6.31 14.02
N SER A 213 14.27 -4.99 14.10
CA SER A 213 15.32 -4.17 14.74
C SER A 213 14.92 -3.77 16.16
N PRO A 214 15.64 -4.25 17.20
CA PRO A 214 15.38 -3.85 18.58
C PRO A 214 15.98 -2.47 18.93
N HIS A 215 16.60 -1.78 17.95
CA HIS A 215 17.30 -0.52 18.15
C HIS A 215 16.47 0.68 17.67
N PRO A 216 15.82 1.45 18.56
CA PRO A 216 15.00 2.61 18.19
C PRO A 216 15.75 3.63 17.31
N GLY A 217 17.01 3.91 17.62
CA GLY A 217 17.84 4.86 16.86
C GLY A 217 18.07 4.45 15.41
N ARG A 218 18.22 3.15 15.12
CA ARG A 218 18.36 2.64 13.75
C ARG A 218 17.05 2.72 12.98
N VAL A 219 15.93 2.38 13.62
CA VAL A 219 14.59 2.49 13.04
C VAL A 219 14.29 3.94 12.70
N LEU A 220 14.51 4.84 13.66
CA LEU A 220 14.30 6.28 13.50
C LEU A 220 15.17 6.88 12.38
N ALA A 221 16.45 6.51 12.29
CA ALA A 221 17.34 7.00 11.24
C ALA A 221 16.84 6.62 9.83
N ARG A 222 16.30 5.40 9.65
CA ARG A 222 15.73 4.95 8.37
C ARG A 222 14.46 5.69 8.00
N LEU A 223 13.58 5.95 8.96
CA LEU A 223 12.32 6.67 8.75
C LEU A 223 12.53 8.16 8.48
N SER A 224 13.52 8.79 9.12
CA SER A 224 13.71 10.24 9.05
C SER A 224 14.71 10.70 7.98
N ARG A 225 15.47 9.82 7.33
CA ARG A 225 16.48 10.24 6.32
C ARG A 225 15.81 10.92 5.14
N GLY A 226 16.02 12.25 4.97
CA GLY A 226 15.44 13.03 3.86
C GLY A 226 13.90 13.01 3.88
N LEU A 227 13.29 13.06 5.08
CA LEU A 227 11.85 13.15 5.25
C LEU A 227 11.31 14.39 4.54
N GLY A 228 10.23 14.24 3.80
CA GLY A 228 9.65 15.33 3.03
C GLY A 228 8.16 15.14 2.72
N PRO A 229 7.52 16.17 2.16
CA PRO A 229 6.10 16.13 1.82
C PRO A 229 5.74 14.93 0.96
N GLY A 230 4.59 14.36 1.22
CA GLY A 230 4.07 13.21 0.51
C GLY A 230 4.64 11.86 0.96
N ASP A 231 5.63 11.79 1.85
CA ASP A 231 6.15 10.52 2.30
C ASP A 231 5.08 9.66 2.98
N VAL A 232 5.10 8.36 2.70
CA VAL A 232 4.31 7.33 3.38
C VAL A 232 5.26 6.50 4.23
N LEU A 233 5.10 6.55 5.55
CA LEU A 233 5.96 5.89 6.52
C LEU A 233 5.33 4.59 7.00
N LEU A 234 6.09 3.50 6.99
CA LEU A 234 5.67 2.19 7.49
C LEU A 234 6.31 1.88 8.84
N LEU A 235 5.44 1.65 9.82
CA LEU A 235 5.71 1.12 11.15
C LEU A 235 4.77 -0.07 11.41
N HIS A 236 4.85 -0.66 12.61
CA HIS A 236 4.00 -1.78 13.01
C HIS A 236 3.53 -1.60 14.45
N ASP A 237 2.21 -1.58 14.68
CA ASP A 237 1.61 -1.62 16.00
C ASP A 237 1.35 -3.06 16.47
N GLY A 238 1.32 -4.02 15.53
CA GLY A 238 1.43 -5.44 15.82
C GLY A 238 2.81 -5.98 15.43
N ARG A 239 3.30 -7.01 16.13
CA ARG A 239 4.59 -7.68 15.85
C ARG A 239 5.82 -6.75 15.86
N SER A 240 5.74 -5.57 16.48
CA SER A 240 6.92 -4.73 16.70
C SER A 240 7.97 -5.49 17.52
N ALA A 241 9.25 -5.37 17.15
CA ALA A 241 10.33 -5.97 17.95
C ALA A 241 10.35 -5.37 19.36
N TRP A 242 10.79 -6.16 20.34
CA TRP A 242 10.99 -5.68 21.70
C TRP A 242 12.36 -5.01 21.82
N GLY A 243 12.32 -3.77 22.27
CA GLY A 243 13.54 -2.98 22.51
C GLY A 243 14.19 -3.34 23.85
N TYR A 244 15.37 -2.77 24.10
CA TYR A 244 16.11 -2.99 25.34
C TYR A 244 15.41 -2.44 26.59
N ALA A 245 14.46 -1.53 26.41
CA ALA A 245 13.61 -1.01 27.50
C ALA A 245 12.47 -1.96 27.90
N GLY A 246 12.42 -3.18 27.35
CA GLY A 246 11.38 -4.18 27.66
C GLY A 246 9.99 -3.82 27.14
N ARG A 247 9.91 -3.03 26.06
CA ARG A 247 8.66 -2.67 25.37
C ARG A 247 8.81 -2.66 23.85
N ALA A 248 7.71 -2.60 23.14
CA ALA A 248 7.71 -2.54 21.68
C ALA A 248 8.49 -1.31 21.16
N VAL A 249 9.43 -1.54 20.23
CA VAL A 249 10.32 -0.50 19.66
C VAL A 249 9.54 0.67 19.07
N VAL A 250 8.37 0.43 18.51
CA VAL A 250 7.52 1.49 17.95
C VAL A 250 7.16 2.55 18.99
N LEU A 251 7.00 2.18 20.26
CA LEU A 251 6.66 3.10 21.35
C LEU A 251 7.83 4.03 21.74
N ASP A 252 9.08 3.60 21.48
CA ASP A 252 10.26 4.45 21.66
C ASP A 252 10.52 5.33 20.44
N VAL A 253 10.20 4.83 19.26
CA VAL A 253 10.43 5.52 17.97
C VAL A 253 9.42 6.60 17.70
N LEU A 254 8.14 6.33 17.94
CA LEU A 254 7.04 7.19 17.52
C LEU A 254 7.09 8.61 18.10
N PRO A 255 7.33 8.85 19.38
CA PRO A 255 7.40 10.21 19.94
C PRO A 255 8.50 11.06 19.29
N VAL A 256 9.69 10.45 19.09
CA VAL A 256 10.83 11.14 18.48
C VAL A 256 10.60 11.39 16.99
N LEU A 257 9.95 10.45 16.29
CA LEU A 257 9.58 10.59 14.89
C LEU A 257 8.56 11.73 14.71
N LEU A 258 7.53 11.80 15.54
CA LEU A 258 6.52 12.88 15.53
C LEU A 258 7.16 14.25 15.77
N GLY A 259 8.10 14.33 16.70
CA GLY A 259 8.89 15.55 16.93
C GLY A 259 9.71 15.96 15.70
N ARG A 260 10.32 15.01 14.96
CA ARG A 260 11.05 15.30 13.71
C ARG A 260 10.13 15.71 12.58
N ILE A 261 8.95 15.12 12.47
CA ILE A 261 7.92 15.50 11.50
C ILE A 261 7.51 16.95 11.74
N ALA A 262 7.17 17.31 12.98
CA ALA A 262 6.79 18.67 13.35
C ALA A 262 7.93 19.68 13.13
N ALA A 263 9.17 19.34 13.51
CA ALA A 263 10.35 20.18 13.28
C ALA A 263 10.67 20.42 11.80
N ALA A 264 10.26 19.49 10.92
CA ALA A 264 10.34 19.65 9.47
C ALA A 264 9.18 20.47 8.87
N GLY A 265 8.27 21.00 9.69
CA GLY A 265 7.08 21.72 9.24
C GLY A 265 6.04 20.85 8.57
N LEU A 266 6.07 19.53 8.84
CA LEU A 266 5.17 18.55 8.24
C LEU A 266 4.06 18.16 9.23
N SER A 267 2.88 17.82 8.73
CA SER A 267 1.79 17.21 9.49
C SER A 267 1.63 15.73 9.16
N ALA A 268 1.35 14.92 10.19
CA ALA A 268 1.07 13.50 10.03
C ALA A 268 -0.43 13.27 9.86
N VAL A 269 -0.82 12.64 8.74
CA VAL A 269 -2.21 12.41 8.37
C VAL A 269 -2.49 10.93 8.10
N ALA A 270 -3.75 10.53 8.18
CA ALA A 270 -4.22 9.27 7.62
C ALA A 270 -4.16 9.31 6.08
N LEU A 271 -4.07 8.15 5.45
CA LEU A 271 -4.16 8.04 4.00
C LEU A 271 -5.56 8.48 3.53
N PRO A 272 -5.65 9.35 2.52
CA PRO A 272 -6.93 9.66 1.90
C PRO A 272 -7.46 8.47 1.10
N PRO A 273 -8.74 8.48 0.70
CA PRO A 273 -9.25 7.54 -0.30
C PRO A 273 -8.36 7.54 -1.55
N ALA A 274 -8.15 6.36 -2.14
CA ALA A 274 -7.21 6.21 -3.25
C ALA A 274 -7.53 7.06 -4.48
N GLU A 275 -8.80 7.35 -4.70
CA GLU A 275 -9.26 8.21 -5.80
C GLU A 275 -8.70 9.63 -5.68
N GLU A 276 -8.70 10.20 -4.47
CA GLU A 276 -8.11 11.52 -4.18
C GLU A 276 -6.58 11.47 -4.31
N ALA A 277 -5.95 10.41 -3.76
CA ALA A 277 -4.49 10.26 -3.78
C ALA A 277 -3.92 10.04 -5.19
N LEU A 278 -4.67 9.38 -6.08
CA LEU A 278 -4.24 9.09 -7.46
C LEU A 278 -4.53 10.27 -8.41
N CYS A 279 -5.59 11.06 -8.19
CA CYS A 279 -5.86 12.28 -8.94
C CYS A 279 -4.76 13.33 -8.76
N ASP A 280 -4.27 13.51 -7.53
CA ASP A 280 -3.17 14.44 -7.24
C ASP A 280 -1.84 14.03 -7.89
N ALA A 281 -1.61 12.72 -8.05
CA ALA A 281 -0.40 12.22 -8.70
C ALA A 281 -0.38 12.45 -10.22
N SER A 282 -1.54 12.53 -10.87
CA SER A 282 -1.66 12.84 -12.30
C SER A 282 -1.55 14.36 -12.59
N ALA A 283 -1.95 15.20 -11.64
CA ALA A 283 -1.86 16.65 -11.76
C ALA A 283 -0.41 17.18 -11.68
N THR A 284 0.49 16.44 -11.01
CA THR A 284 1.92 16.81 -10.89
C THR A 284 2.78 16.30 -12.05
N ALA A 285 2.24 15.48 -12.96
CA ALA A 285 2.89 15.02 -14.20
C ALA A 285 2.52 15.89 -15.41
N GLY A 286 2.40 17.20 -15.21
CA GLY A 286 2.28 18.17 -16.31
C GLY A 286 3.58 18.24 -17.12
N PRO A 287 3.53 18.56 -18.44
CA PRO A 287 4.66 18.43 -19.34
C PRO A 287 5.79 19.38 -18.95
N ALA A 288 6.90 18.85 -18.51
CA ALA A 288 8.17 19.56 -18.51
C ALA A 288 8.61 19.73 -19.97
N GLY A 289 8.38 20.92 -20.51
CA GLY A 289 8.93 21.24 -21.83
C GLY A 289 8.09 22.18 -22.66
N ALA A 290 8.06 23.47 -22.32
CA ALA A 290 7.95 24.58 -23.32
C ALA A 290 7.99 25.93 -22.60
N ALA A 291 9.18 26.38 -22.22
CA ALA A 291 9.40 27.79 -21.92
C ALA A 291 10.86 28.17 -22.27
N ALA A 292 11.12 28.26 -23.54
CA ALA A 292 12.25 29.07 -24.03
C ALA A 292 11.74 29.96 -25.15
N SER A 293 12.09 31.24 -25.05
CA SER A 293 11.96 32.24 -26.11
C SER A 293 10.64 33.01 -26.15
N ARG A 294 10.67 34.19 -25.49
CA ARG A 294 10.47 35.49 -26.13
C ARG A 294 10.61 36.61 -25.10
N ALA A 295 11.77 37.27 -25.13
CA ALA A 295 11.94 38.62 -24.62
C ALA A 295 11.21 39.59 -25.55
N PRO A 296 10.52 40.63 -25.08
CA PRO A 296 10.23 41.81 -25.87
C PRO A 296 11.30 42.87 -25.62
N ALA A 297 11.74 43.41 -26.74
CA ALA A 297 12.70 44.49 -26.84
C ALA A 297 12.21 45.81 -26.19
N ALA A 298 13.19 46.56 -25.78
CA ALA A 298 13.12 47.92 -25.28
C ALA A 298 12.25 48.87 -26.14
N TYR A 299 11.53 49.75 -25.46
CA TYR A 299 11.21 51.07 -26.01
C TYR A 299 11.68 52.12 -25.03
N ALA A 300 12.73 52.84 -25.48
CA ALA A 300 13.18 54.11 -24.94
C ALA A 300 12.32 55.22 -25.52
N SER A 301 12.12 56.24 -24.75
CA SER A 301 11.94 57.67 -25.06
C SER A 301 10.71 58.32 -24.39
N ARG A 302 10.86 59.09 -23.46
CA ARG A 302 10.97 60.56 -23.20
C ARG A 302 10.71 60.86 -21.73
#